data_ec8a808979ba7b8d1831eda333d902ae
#
_entry.id   ec8a808979ba7b8d1831eda333d902ae
#
_cell.length_a   1.000
_cell.length_b   1.000
_cell.length_c   1.000
_cell.angle_alpha   90.00
_cell.angle_beta   90.00
_cell.angle_gamma   90.00
#
_symmetry.space_group_name_H-M   'P 1'
#
loop_
_entity.id
_entity.type
_entity.pdbx_description
1 polymer ?
#
loop_
_entity_poly.entity_id
_entity_poly.type
_entity_poly.pdbx_seq_one_letter_code
_entity_poly.pdbx_strand_id
1 'polypeptide(L)'
;IDASQTIDKVLLIDQEWRSNKTELDKLSSELNLLARTIGEFFKSGKVAEANELKEQTTALKFKETLLKAKVDELDGELTKLLYSLPNVPNEAVKQGREAADNETIYENGSIPLFSFTPLAHWDLAKKYDLIDFELGVKVTGAGFPFYRGKGAKLQRALIAFFLDEATKAGYEEFMAPLLVNEASGIGTGQLPDKEGQMYFVGEDKFYLIPTAEVPITNIYRDVILKADDLPIKNCGYTPCFRREAGSYGKDVRGLNRLHQFDKVEIVQIAHPEKSYE
;
A
#
# COMPACT_ATOMS: atom_id res chain seq x y z
N ILE A 1 -18.52 6.98 11.04
CA ILE A 1 -19.08 6.15 9.94
C ILE A 1 -19.67 4.92 10.61
N ASP A 2 -20.97 4.71 10.42
CA ASP A 2 -21.61 3.48 10.90
C ASP A 2 -21.28 2.33 9.92
N ALA A 3 -20.43 1.41 10.36
CA ALA A 3 -20.00 0.26 9.58
C ALA A 3 -20.77 -1.03 9.96
N SER A 4 -21.75 -0.97 10.87
CA SER A 4 -22.43 -2.13 11.46
C SER A 4 -22.99 -3.07 10.40
N GLN A 5 -23.71 -2.54 9.41
CA GLN A 5 -24.29 -3.36 8.34
C GLN A 5 -23.22 -4.06 7.47
N THR A 6 -22.07 -3.41 7.26
CA THR A 6 -20.96 -4.01 6.52
C THR A 6 -20.30 -5.12 7.33
N ILE A 7 -20.13 -4.90 8.63
CA ILE A 7 -19.60 -5.91 9.56
C ILE A 7 -20.51 -7.14 9.62
N ASP A 8 -21.83 -6.95 9.73
CA ASP A 8 -22.79 -8.06 9.73
C ASP A 8 -22.70 -8.89 8.44
N LYS A 9 -22.57 -8.23 7.27
CA LYS A 9 -22.35 -8.94 6.00
C LYS A 9 -21.03 -9.70 5.97
N VAL A 10 -19.94 -9.08 6.44
CA VAL A 10 -18.63 -9.73 6.55
C VAL A 10 -18.74 -11.02 7.38
N LEU A 11 -19.39 -10.96 8.55
CA LEU A 11 -19.55 -12.13 9.42
C LEU A 11 -20.36 -13.25 8.76
N LEU A 12 -21.44 -12.92 8.04
CA LEU A 12 -22.25 -13.91 7.31
C LEU A 12 -21.44 -14.57 6.19
N ILE A 13 -20.74 -13.80 5.38
CA ILE A 13 -19.96 -14.31 4.24
C ILE A 13 -18.76 -15.13 4.76
N ASP A 14 -18.08 -14.68 5.81
CA ASP A 14 -16.99 -15.44 6.44
C ASP A 14 -17.46 -16.80 6.95
N GLN A 15 -18.63 -16.86 7.58
CA GLN A 15 -19.21 -18.12 8.04
C GLN A 15 -19.51 -19.05 6.86
N GLU A 16 -20.11 -18.54 5.78
CA GLU A 16 -20.39 -19.31 4.56
C GLU A 16 -19.09 -19.79 3.90
N TRP A 17 -18.10 -18.91 3.78
CA TRP A 17 -16.79 -19.23 3.24
C TRP A 17 -16.11 -20.35 4.03
N ARG A 18 -16.05 -20.25 5.37
CA ARG A 18 -15.45 -21.28 6.24
C ARG A 18 -16.14 -22.62 6.10
N SER A 19 -17.47 -22.64 5.99
CA SER A 19 -18.24 -23.85 5.79
C SER A 19 -17.91 -24.53 4.47
N ASN A 20 -17.96 -23.77 3.36
CA ASN A 20 -17.64 -24.28 2.03
C ASN A 20 -16.15 -24.69 1.90
N LYS A 21 -15.25 -23.93 2.51
CA LYS A 21 -13.81 -24.26 2.55
C LYS A 21 -13.55 -25.56 3.27
N THR A 22 -14.21 -25.79 4.42
CA THR A 22 -14.10 -27.02 5.18
C THR A 22 -14.63 -28.22 4.39
N GLU A 23 -15.74 -28.07 3.66
CA GLU A 23 -16.29 -29.11 2.79
C GLU A 23 -15.36 -29.40 1.61
N LEU A 24 -14.80 -28.37 0.98
CA LEU A 24 -13.81 -28.48 -0.10
C LEU A 24 -12.56 -29.26 0.35
N ASP A 25 -12.02 -28.92 1.53
CA ASP A 25 -10.81 -29.55 2.06
C ASP A 25 -11.06 -31.04 2.39
N LYS A 26 -12.25 -31.40 2.93
CA LYS A 26 -12.65 -32.79 3.13
C LYS A 26 -12.75 -33.56 1.81
N LEU A 27 -13.43 -32.96 0.82
CA LEU A 27 -13.61 -33.55 -0.49
C LEU A 27 -12.29 -33.74 -1.24
N SER A 28 -11.39 -32.75 -1.18
CA SER A 28 -10.04 -32.88 -1.77
C SER A 28 -9.21 -33.96 -1.09
N SER A 29 -9.34 -34.13 0.23
CA SER A 29 -8.69 -35.21 0.98
C SER A 29 -9.22 -36.58 0.57
N GLU A 30 -10.54 -36.72 0.41
CA GLU A 30 -11.21 -37.93 -0.06
C GLU A 30 -10.76 -38.29 -1.47
N LEU A 31 -10.75 -37.34 -2.40
CA LEU A 31 -10.27 -37.52 -3.77
C LEU A 31 -8.80 -37.99 -3.83
N ASN A 32 -7.95 -37.42 -2.96
CA ASN A 32 -6.55 -37.81 -2.86
C ASN A 32 -6.41 -39.28 -2.36
N LEU A 33 -7.23 -39.71 -1.41
CA LEU A 33 -7.25 -41.07 -0.92
C LEU A 33 -7.72 -42.03 -2.02
N LEU A 34 -8.84 -41.73 -2.69
CA LEU A 34 -9.37 -42.52 -3.81
C LEU A 34 -8.34 -42.65 -4.94
N ALA A 35 -7.64 -41.58 -5.28
CA ALA A 35 -6.60 -41.62 -6.32
C ALA A 35 -5.47 -42.58 -5.96
N ARG A 36 -5.03 -42.66 -4.70
CA ARG A 36 -4.05 -43.63 -4.21
C ARG A 36 -4.58 -45.05 -4.30
N THR A 37 -5.80 -45.27 -3.81
CA THR A 37 -6.45 -46.61 -3.86
C THR A 37 -6.62 -47.10 -5.29
N ILE A 38 -7.04 -46.25 -6.21
CA ILE A 38 -7.13 -46.58 -7.64
C ILE A 38 -5.76 -46.99 -8.19
N GLY A 39 -4.69 -46.26 -7.82
CA GLY A 39 -3.32 -46.61 -8.21
C GLY A 39 -2.85 -47.97 -7.69
N GLU A 40 -3.21 -48.34 -6.47
CA GLU A 40 -2.91 -49.63 -5.86
C GLU A 40 -3.69 -50.79 -6.54
N PHE A 41 -4.96 -50.57 -6.89
CA PHE A 41 -5.78 -51.55 -7.59
C PHE A 41 -5.24 -51.83 -8.99
N PHE A 42 -4.82 -50.81 -9.73
CA PHE A 42 -4.16 -51.05 -11.03
C PHE A 42 -2.85 -51.82 -10.90
N LYS A 43 -2.03 -51.51 -9.88
CA LYS A 43 -0.76 -52.26 -9.64
C LYS A 43 -1.00 -53.73 -9.25
N SER A 44 -2.11 -54.01 -8.56
CA SER A 44 -2.46 -55.38 -8.15
C SER A 44 -3.35 -56.14 -9.14
N GLY A 45 -3.57 -55.61 -10.34
CA GLY A 45 -4.35 -56.25 -11.41
C GLY A 45 -5.87 -56.19 -11.22
N LYS A 46 -6.37 -55.46 -10.23
CA LYS A 46 -7.81 -55.31 -9.92
C LYS A 46 -8.42 -54.18 -10.79
N VAL A 47 -8.46 -54.44 -12.10
CA VAL A 47 -8.83 -53.37 -13.08
C VAL A 47 -10.32 -52.99 -12.98
N ALA A 48 -11.21 -53.95 -12.68
CA ALA A 48 -12.64 -53.69 -12.59
C ALA A 48 -12.97 -52.73 -11.40
N GLU A 49 -12.42 -53.06 -10.22
CA GLU A 49 -12.60 -52.25 -9.01
C GLU A 49 -11.97 -50.86 -9.16
N ALA A 50 -10.80 -50.77 -9.85
CA ALA A 50 -10.17 -49.48 -10.16
C ALA A 50 -11.04 -48.59 -11.05
N ASN A 51 -11.71 -49.18 -12.06
CA ASN A 51 -12.60 -48.44 -12.94
C ASN A 51 -13.89 -47.96 -12.25
N GLU A 52 -14.47 -48.78 -11.39
CA GLU A 52 -15.64 -48.36 -10.56
C GLU A 52 -15.32 -47.15 -9.67
N LEU A 53 -14.19 -47.18 -8.96
CA LEU A 53 -13.75 -46.06 -8.16
C LEU A 53 -13.44 -44.80 -9.03
N LYS A 54 -12.94 -45.00 -10.24
CA LYS A 54 -12.68 -43.93 -11.19
C LYS A 54 -13.97 -43.21 -11.63
N GLU A 55 -15.05 -43.96 -11.84
CA GLU A 55 -16.38 -43.36 -12.12
C GLU A 55 -16.88 -42.54 -10.94
N GLN A 56 -16.77 -43.05 -9.71
CA GLN A 56 -17.13 -42.29 -8.48
C GLN A 56 -16.32 -41.01 -8.36
N THR A 57 -15.01 -41.04 -8.65
CA THR A 57 -14.18 -39.83 -8.59
C THR A 57 -14.60 -38.73 -9.58
N THR A 58 -15.27 -39.08 -10.67
CA THR A 58 -15.71 -38.10 -11.68
C THR A 58 -16.80 -37.19 -11.11
N ALA A 59 -17.78 -37.76 -10.40
CA ALA A 59 -18.83 -36.97 -9.73
C ALA A 59 -18.27 -36.09 -8.60
N LEU A 60 -17.34 -36.64 -7.79
CA LEU A 60 -16.69 -35.91 -6.72
C LEU A 60 -15.82 -34.75 -7.25
N LYS A 61 -15.10 -34.94 -8.34
CA LYS A 61 -14.32 -33.87 -9.00
C LYS A 61 -15.20 -32.74 -9.54
N PHE A 62 -16.38 -33.07 -10.07
CA PHE A 62 -17.34 -32.05 -10.48
C PHE A 62 -17.82 -31.23 -9.28
N LYS A 63 -18.16 -31.92 -8.16
CA LYS A 63 -18.53 -31.24 -6.90
C LYS A 63 -17.39 -30.40 -6.37
N GLU A 64 -16.14 -30.86 -6.40
CA GLU A 64 -14.95 -30.11 -6.00
C GLU A 64 -14.80 -28.81 -6.83
N THR A 65 -15.00 -28.88 -8.15
CA THR A 65 -14.93 -27.71 -9.03
C THR A 65 -15.99 -26.67 -8.67
N LEU A 66 -17.22 -27.09 -8.38
CA LEU A 66 -18.29 -26.17 -7.97
C LEU A 66 -18.01 -25.53 -6.61
N LEU A 67 -17.57 -26.33 -5.63
CA LEU A 67 -17.20 -25.82 -4.30
C LEU A 67 -16.02 -24.85 -4.38
N LYS A 68 -15.02 -25.16 -5.19
CA LYS A 68 -13.88 -24.25 -5.41
C LYS A 68 -14.33 -22.92 -5.99
N ALA A 69 -15.15 -22.95 -7.03
CA ALA A 69 -15.69 -21.72 -7.63
C ALA A 69 -16.50 -20.89 -6.58
N LYS A 70 -17.27 -21.57 -5.71
CA LYS A 70 -18.04 -20.89 -4.65
C LYS A 70 -17.13 -20.30 -3.58
N VAL A 71 -16.08 -21.00 -3.16
CA VAL A 71 -15.07 -20.49 -2.22
C VAL A 71 -14.36 -19.28 -2.79
N ASP A 72 -13.94 -19.33 -4.05
CA ASP A 72 -13.26 -18.22 -4.73
C ASP A 72 -14.18 -16.98 -4.87
N GLU A 73 -15.46 -17.18 -5.17
CA GLU A 73 -16.47 -16.10 -5.20
C GLU A 73 -16.63 -15.42 -3.84
N LEU A 74 -16.84 -16.22 -2.79
CA LEU A 74 -17.01 -15.73 -1.42
C LEU A 74 -15.76 -15.01 -0.90
N ASP A 75 -14.55 -15.51 -1.22
CA ASP A 75 -13.28 -14.89 -0.88
C ASP A 75 -13.15 -13.51 -1.53
N GLY A 76 -13.51 -13.40 -2.82
CA GLY A 76 -13.51 -12.13 -3.53
C GLY A 76 -14.52 -11.13 -2.98
N GLU A 77 -15.72 -11.58 -2.54
CA GLU A 77 -16.72 -10.71 -1.93
C GLU A 77 -16.28 -10.27 -0.51
N LEU A 78 -15.76 -11.19 0.28
CA LEU A 78 -15.23 -10.91 1.62
C LEU A 78 -14.11 -9.87 1.56
N THR A 79 -13.15 -10.05 0.66
CA THR A 79 -12.03 -9.12 0.45
C THR A 79 -12.53 -7.72 0.09
N LYS A 80 -13.50 -7.59 -0.82
CA LYS A 80 -14.07 -6.28 -1.19
C LYS A 80 -14.75 -5.58 -0.01
N LEU A 81 -15.48 -6.32 0.81
CA LEU A 81 -16.14 -5.77 2.00
C LEU A 81 -15.11 -5.33 3.05
N LEU A 82 -14.09 -6.14 3.32
CA LEU A 82 -13.00 -5.81 4.24
C LEU A 82 -12.26 -4.53 3.82
N TYR A 83 -11.98 -4.36 2.52
CA TYR A 83 -11.36 -3.13 2.00
C TYR A 83 -12.24 -1.88 2.12
N SER A 84 -13.55 -2.04 2.31
CA SER A 84 -14.47 -0.92 2.52
C SER A 84 -14.55 -0.46 3.97
N LEU A 85 -14.07 -1.27 4.92
CA LEU A 85 -14.08 -0.94 6.34
C LEU A 85 -12.93 0.03 6.67
N PRO A 86 -13.20 1.14 7.34
CA PRO A 86 -12.15 2.03 7.83
C PRO A 86 -11.39 1.39 9.00
N ASN A 87 -10.12 1.76 9.15
CA ASN A 87 -9.35 1.40 10.33
C ASN A 87 -9.93 2.06 11.58
N VAL A 88 -9.90 1.36 12.70
CA VAL A 88 -10.28 1.91 14.01
C VAL A 88 -9.14 2.81 14.49
N PRO A 89 -9.42 4.10 14.77
CA PRO A 89 -8.40 4.99 15.34
C PRO A 89 -8.04 4.57 16.77
N ASN A 90 -6.82 4.93 17.20
CA ASN A 90 -6.42 4.72 18.59
C ASN A 90 -7.29 5.55 19.54
N GLU A 91 -7.49 5.08 20.77
CA GLU A 91 -8.31 5.72 21.80
C GLU A 91 -7.81 7.14 22.15
N ALA A 92 -6.50 7.40 22.01
CA ALA A 92 -5.90 8.72 22.22
C ALA A 92 -6.29 9.74 21.13
N VAL A 93 -6.84 9.31 20.00
CA VAL A 93 -7.23 10.21 18.90
C VAL A 93 -8.60 10.82 19.21
N LYS A 94 -8.61 12.14 19.38
CA LYS A 94 -9.84 12.91 19.60
C LYS A 94 -10.77 12.83 18.39
N GLN A 95 -12.07 12.66 18.63
CA GLN A 95 -13.05 12.74 17.58
C GLN A 95 -13.14 14.17 17.02
N GLY A 96 -13.11 14.29 15.69
CA GLY A 96 -13.22 15.57 14.99
C GLY A 96 -13.81 15.42 13.60
N ARG A 97 -14.23 16.54 13.00
CA ARG A 97 -14.79 16.60 11.63
C ARG A 97 -13.91 17.42 10.68
N GLU A 98 -13.11 18.33 11.24
CA GLU A 98 -12.25 19.22 10.46
C GLU A 98 -10.92 19.46 11.16
N ALA A 99 -9.97 20.06 10.45
CA ALA A 99 -8.62 20.30 10.96
C ALA A 99 -8.59 21.19 12.24
N ALA A 100 -9.60 22.04 12.43
CA ALA A 100 -9.73 22.87 13.63
C ALA A 100 -10.03 22.05 14.91
N ASP A 101 -10.53 20.81 14.75
CA ASP A 101 -10.78 19.90 15.87
C ASP A 101 -9.52 19.19 16.36
N ASN A 102 -8.40 19.29 15.61
CA ASN A 102 -7.14 18.66 15.97
C ASN A 102 -6.57 19.26 17.26
N GLU A 103 -6.06 18.40 18.12
CA GLU A 103 -5.38 18.79 19.34
C GLU A 103 -3.86 18.87 19.13
N THR A 104 -3.24 19.98 19.56
CA THR A 104 -1.78 20.09 19.55
C THR A 104 -1.21 19.29 20.71
N ILE A 105 -0.58 18.17 20.43
CA ILE A 105 -0.01 17.26 21.44
C ILE A 105 1.34 17.75 21.93
N TYR A 106 2.13 18.39 21.05
CA TYR A 106 3.46 18.86 21.38
C TYR A 106 3.82 20.11 20.59
N GLU A 107 4.39 21.09 21.27
CA GLU A 107 4.92 22.31 20.67
C GLU A 107 6.33 22.57 21.20
N ASN A 108 7.26 22.91 20.33
CA ASN A 108 8.64 23.19 20.69
C ASN A 108 9.21 24.36 19.91
N GLY A 109 10.03 25.16 20.59
CA GLY A 109 10.70 26.31 20.02
C GLY A 109 9.85 27.59 20.04
N SER A 110 10.40 28.64 19.44
CA SER A 110 9.72 29.94 19.29
C SER A 110 9.80 30.38 17.84
N ILE A 111 8.74 31.00 17.36
CA ILE A 111 8.70 31.63 16.03
C ILE A 111 9.68 32.81 16.01
N PRO A 112 10.71 32.81 15.12
CA PRO A 112 11.67 33.89 15.07
C PRO A 112 11.00 35.20 14.61
N LEU A 113 11.31 36.29 15.32
CA LEU A 113 10.88 37.64 14.93
C LEU A 113 11.93 38.24 13.98
N PHE A 114 11.51 38.45 12.73
CA PHE A 114 12.38 39.09 11.72
C PHE A 114 12.27 40.64 11.82
N SER A 115 13.40 41.33 11.75
CA SER A 115 13.47 42.81 11.61
C SER A 115 13.17 43.28 10.19
N PHE A 116 12.86 42.36 9.26
CA PHE A 116 12.55 42.64 7.86
C PHE A 116 11.31 41.85 7.44
N THR A 117 10.70 42.23 6.32
CA THR A 117 9.59 41.46 5.72
C THR A 117 10.15 40.24 4.99
N PRO A 118 9.86 38.98 5.41
CA PRO A 118 10.32 37.81 4.74
C PRO A 118 9.68 37.65 3.35
N LEU A 119 10.47 37.21 2.37
CA LEU A 119 9.98 36.89 1.04
C LEU A 119 9.42 35.47 1.00
N ALA A 120 8.42 35.27 0.16
CA ALA A 120 7.91 33.94 -0.12
C ALA A 120 8.95 33.05 -0.83
N HIS A 121 8.87 31.72 -0.67
CA HIS A 121 9.87 30.80 -1.23
C HIS A 121 9.98 30.90 -2.77
N TRP A 122 8.89 31.13 -3.48
CA TRP A 122 8.92 31.33 -4.94
C TRP A 122 9.65 32.60 -5.36
N ASP A 123 9.57 33.68 -4.55
CA ASP A 123 10.32 34.93 -4.79
C ASP A 123 11.81 34.74 -4.50
N LEU A 124 12.14 33.99 -3.45
CA LEU A 124 13.52 33.60 -3.13
C LEU A 124 14.11 32.68 -4.22
N ALA A 125 13.34 31.69 -4.69
CA ALA A 125 13.74 30.79 -5.77
C ALA A 125 14.08 31.56 -7.05
N LYS A 126 13.26 32.55 -7.41
CA LYS A 126 13.50 33.45 -8.56
C LYS A 126 14.70 34.37 -8.32
N LYS A 127 14.77 35.01 -7.15
CA LYS A 127 15.85 35.97 -6.81
C LYS A 127 17.24 35.32 -6.87
N TYR A 128 17.34 34.08 -6.43
CA TYR A 128 18.63 33.35 -6.37
C TYR A 128 18.82 32.34 -7.49
N ASP A 129 17.92 32.32 -8.49
CA ASP A 129 17.96 31.40 -9.64
C ASP A 129 18.11 29.91 -9.22
N LEU A 130 17.27 29.48 -8.26
CA LEU A 130 17.36 28.14 -7.69
C LEU A 130 16.40 27.16 -8.36
N ILE A 131 15.21 27.64 -8.76
CA ILE A 131 14.13 26.84 -9.32
C ILE A 131 13.49 27.61 -10.47
N ASP A 132 13.32 26.95 -11.60
CA ASP A 132 12.69 27.49 -12.79
C ASP A 132 11.33 26.79 -13.00
N PHE A 133 10.25 27.48 -12.60
CA PHE A 133 8.90 26.98 -12.75
C PHE A 133 8.37 27.08 -14.19
N GLU A 134 8.82 28.11 -14.95
CA GLU A 134 8.40 28.33 -16.33
C GLU A 134 8.97 27.24 -17.25
N LEU A 135 10.22 26.84 -17.02
CA LEU A 135 10.84 25.72 -17.73
C LEU A 135 10.11 24.41 -17.45
N GLY A 136 9.65 24.18 -16.22
CA GLY A 136 8.82 23.04 -15.87
C GLY A 136 7.52 23.00 -16.64
N VAL A 137 6.81 24.13 -16.73
CA VAL A 137 5.59 24.27 -17.53
C VAL A 137 5.85 23.96 -19.01
N LYS A 138 6.98 24.46 -19.55
CA LYS A 138 7.35 24.23 -20.96
C LYS A 138 7.61 22.76 -21.28
N VAL A 139 8.26 22.02 -20.37
CA VAL A 139 8.71 20.63 -20.63
C VAL A 139 7.62 19.62 -20.32
N THR A 140 6.87 19.81 -19.23
CA THR A 140 5.91 18.82 -18.76
C THR A 140 4.53 19.43 -18.50
N GLY A 141 4.47 20.51 -17.69
CA GLY A 141 3.24 21.14 -17.25
C GLY A 141 3.43 21.84 -15.91
N ALA A 142 2.38 22.50 -15.42
CA ALA A 142 2.38 23.09 -14.09
C ALA A 142 2.59 22.00 -13.02
N GLY A 143 3.28 22.35 -11.92
CA GLY A 143 3.56 21.41 -10.84
C GLY A 143 4.79 20.48 -11.05
N PHE A 144 5.59 20.74 -12.09
CA PHE A 144 6.86 20.04 -12.36
C PHE A 144 8.02 21.06 -12.38
N PRO A 145 8.58 21.44 -11.22
CA PRO A 145 9.64 22.44 -11.16
C PRO A 145 10.98 21.90 -11.65
N PHE A 146 11.81 22.81 -12.23
CA PHE A 146 13.21 22.52 -12.53
C PHE A 146 14.10 23.13 -11.47
N TYR A 147 14.75 22.29 -10.68
CA TYR A 147 15.85 22.75 -9.83
C TYR A 147 17.09 22.97 -10.67
N ARG A 148 17.76 24.10 -10.51
CA ARG A 148 18.95 24.44 -11.32
C ARG A 148 20.10 24.98 -10.49
N GLY A 149 21.31 24.79 -10.96
CA GLY A 149 22.52 25.32 -10.35
C GLY A 149 22.64 25.01 -8.85
N LYS A 150 22.63 26.05 -8.02
CA LYS A 150 22.70 25.92 -6.56
C LYS A 150 21.45 25.26 -5.97
N GLY A 151 20.28 25.46 -6.58
CA GLY A 151 19.03 24.80 -6.16
C GLY A 151 19.11 23.29 -6.31
N ALA A 152 19.54 22.77 -7.45
CA ALA A 152 19.74 21.34 -7.65
C ALA A 152 20.81 20.75 -6.70
N LYS A 153 21.88 21.50 -6.41
CA LYS A 153 22.89 21.09 -5.44
C LYS A 153 22.33 21.03 -4.03
N LEU A 154 21.50 22.00 -3.63
CA LEU A 154 20.84 22.03 -2.33
C LEU A 154 19.86 20.86 -2.17
N GLN A 155 19.02 20.59 -3.18
CA GLN A 155 18.10 19.47 -3.19
C GLN A 155 18.82 18.13 -2.93
N ARG A 156 19.89 17.90 -3.68
CA ARG A 156 20.69 16.67 -3.49
C ARG A 156 21.39 16.61 -2.12
N ALA A 157 21.83 17.74 -1.59
CA ALA A 157 22.45 17.80 -0.27
C ALA A 157 21.44 17.48 0.86
N LEU A 158 20.19 17.96 0.73
CA LEU A 158 19.11 17.64 1.66
C LEU A 158 18.75 16.17 1.62
N ILE A 159 18.66 15.57 0.43
CA ILE A 159 18.40 14.13 0.28
C ILE A 159 19.49 13.33 0.99
N ALA A 160 20.78 13.62 0.72
CA ALA A 160 21.88 12.95 1.37
C ALA A 160 21.85 13.13 2.91
N PHE A 161 21.60 14.34 3.38
CA PHE A 161 21.47 14.63 4.81
C PHE A 161 20.39 13.80 5.49
N PHE A 162 19.19 13.72 4.91
CA PHE A 162 18.09 12.95 5.50
C PHE A 162 18.37 11.43 5.49
N LEU A 163 18.99 10.90 4.43
CA LEU A 163 19.40 9.49 4.40
C LEU A 163 20.50 9.19 5.45
N ASP A 164 21.50 10.08 5.59
CA ASP A 164 22.54 9.94 6.59
C ASP A 164 21.97 9.98 8.01
N GLU A 165 21.00 10.85 8.28
CA GLU A 165 20.34 10.89 9.60
C GLU A 165 19.48 9.66 9.86
N ALA A 166 18.76 9.15 8.85
CA ALA A 166 17.99 7.92 8.98
C ALA A 166 18.91 6.70 9.26
N THR A 167 20.00 6.57 8.51
CA THR A 167 20.95 5.45 8.71
C THR A 167 21.68 5.53 10.06
N LYS A 168 22.03 6.74 10.53
CA LYS A 168 22.54 6.94 11.90
C LYS A 168 21.54 6.53 12.98
N ALA A 169 20.24 6.70 12.73
CA ALA A 169 19.16 6.26 13.62
C ALA A 169 18.85 4.75 13.51
N GLY A 170 19.65 4.01 12.74
CA GLY A 170 19.56 2.56 12.61
C GLY A 170 18.56 2.07 11.58
N TYR A 171 18.17 2.92 10.62
CA TYR A 171 17.35 2.49 9.47
C TYR A 171 18.24 1.93 8.37
N GLU A 172 17.84 0.81 7.78
CA GLU A 172 18.45 0.25 6.58
C GLU A 172 17.96 1.00 5.34
N GLU A 173 18.90 1.45 4.49
CA GLU A 173 18.57 2.19 3.29
C GLU A 173 18.21 1.27 2.13
N PHE A 174 17.10 1.55 1.46
CA PHE A 174 16.62 0.87 0.27
C PHE A 174 16.50 1.81 -0.93
N MET A 175 16.98 1.37 -2.07
CA MET A 175 16.69 2.00 -3.36
C MET A 175 15.52 1.26 -4.02
N ALA A 176 14.31 1.78 -3.86
CA ALA A 176 13.09 1.15 -4.30
C ALA A 176 12.73 1.48 -5.77
N PRO A 177 12.00 0.59 -6.48
CA PRO A 177 11.45 0.90 -7.79
C PRO A 177 10.39 2.01 -7.72
N LEU A 178 10.29 2.81 -8.79
CA LEU A 178 9.32 3.91 -8.90
C LEU A 178 7.95 3.46 -9.45
N LEU A 179 7.89 2.27 -10.01
CA LEU A 179 6.67 1.64 -10.52
C LEU A 179 6.29 0.46 -9.62
N VAL A 180 5.00 0.39 -9.29
CA VAL A 180 4.46 -0.68 -8.47
C VAL A 180 3.23 -1.31 -9.13
N ASN A 181 2.98 -2.58 -8.83
CA ASN A 181 1.77 -3.27 -9.26
C ASN A 181 0.55 -2.91 -8.39
N GLU A 182 -0.64 -3.30 -8.85
CA GLU A 182 -1.90 -3.06 -8.16
C GLU A 182 -1.91 -3.59 -6.72
N ALA A 183 -1.39 -4.81 -6.51
CA ALA A 183 -1.35 -5.44 -5.20
C ALA A 183 -0.52 -4.63 -4.18
N SER A 184 0.55 -3.97 -4.62
CA SER A 184 1.34 -3.08 -3.78
C SER A 184 0.60 -1.79 -3.44
N GLY A 185 -0.15 -1.23 -4.40
CA GLY A 185 -1.00 -0.07 -4.14
C GLY A 185 -2.13 -0.36 -3.14
N ILE A 186 -2.72 -1.55 -3.23
CA ILE A 186 -3.73 -2.03 -2.27
C ILE A 186 -3.11 -2.25 -0.89
N GLY A 187 -1.93 -2.86 -0.83
CA GLY A 187 -1.25 -3.20 0.43
C GLY A 187 -0.95 -2.02 1.34
N THR A 188 -0.86 -0.80 0.80
CA THR A 188 -0.65 0.46 1.56
C THR A 188 -1.85 1.40 1.49
N GLY A 189 -3.00 0.95 0.97
CA GLY A 189 -4.24 1.74 0.92
C GLY A 189 -4.24 2.88 -0.09
N GLN A 190 -3.31 2.90 -1.05
CA GLN A 190 -3.33 3.86 -2.16
C GLN A 190 -4.39 3.50 -3.22
N LEU A 191 -4.72 2.22 -3.31
CA LEU A 191 -5.80 1.69 -4.14
C LEU A 191 -6.88 1.04 -3.27
N PRO A 192 -8.16 1.12 -3.68
CA PRO A 192 -8.67 1.79 -4.86
C PRO A 192 -8.53 3.31 -4.78
N ASP A 193 -8.01 3.93 -5.85
CA ASP A 193 -7.77 5.38 -5.92
C ASP A 193 -9.09 6.15 -6.13
N LYS A 194 -9.79 6.43 -5.03
CA LYS A 194 -11.09 7.12 -5.05
C LYS A 194 -10.98 8.60 -5.43
N GLU A 195 -9.80 9.19 -5.26
CA GLU A 195 -9.55 10.62 -5.47
C GLU A 195 -8.82 10.91 -6.79
N GLY A 196 -8.40 9.87 -7.52
CA GLY A 196 -7.67 10.01 -8.78
C GLY A 196 -6.27 10.58 -8.61
N GLN A 197 -5.57 10.24 -7.51
CA GLN A 197 -4.25 10.78 -7.17
C GLN A 197 -3.08 10.04 -7.84
N MET A 198 -3.29 8.79 -8.24
CA MET A 198 -2.26 7.94 -8.79
C MET A 198 -2.06 8.16 -10.30
N TYR A 199 -0.80 8.25 -10.75
CA TYR A 199 -0.47 8.11 -12.17
C TYR A 199 -0.45 6.65 -12.56
N PHE A 200 -1.22 6.28 -13.57
CA PHE A 200 -1.35 4.92 -14.06
C PHE A 200 -0.70 4.77 -15.45
N VAL A 201 0.14 3.75 -15.61
CA VAL A 201 0.76 3.33 -16.88
C VAL A 201 -0.09 2.22 -17.48
N GLY A 202 -0.95 2.56 -18.44
CA GLY A 202 -2.05 1.72 -18.91
C GLY A 202 -1.63 0.42 -19.59
N GLU A 203 -0.58 0.42 -20.41
CA GLU A 203 -0.12 -0.77 -21.15
C GLU A 203 0.43 -1.84 -20.21
N ASP A 204 1.28 -1.44 -19.26
CA ASP A 204 1.95 -2.35 -18.33
C ASP A 204 1.17 -2.60 -17.04
N LYS A 205 0.07 -1.86 -16.82
CA LYS A 205 -0.77 -1.91 -15.60
C LYS A 205 0.04 -1.64 -14.31
N PHE A 206 0.96 -0.68 -14.39
CA PHE A 206 1.72 -0.20 -13.24
C PHE A 206 1.26 1.19 -12.80
N TYR A 207 1.62 1.55 -11.59
CA TYR A 207 1.38 2.85 -11.00
C TYR A 207 2.69 3.51 -10.63
N LEU A 208 2.84 4.81 -10.92
CA LEU A 208 3.94 5.60 -10.37
C LEU A 208 3.70 5.82 -8.87
N ILE A 209 4.72 5.63 -8.06
CA ILE A 209 4.61 5.72 -6.60
C ILE A 209 4.34 7.16 -6.14
N PRO A 210 3.39 7.38 -5.21
CA PRO A 210 3.19 8.68 -4.58
C PRO A 210 4.09 8.90 -3.36
N THR A 211 4.80 7.85 -2.92
CA THR A 211 5.68 7.80 -1.75
C THR A 211 6.50 6.51 -1.77
N ALA A 212 7.72 6.53 -1.24
CA ALA A 212 8.54 5.34 -1.04
C ALA A 212 7.93 4.34 -0.02
N GLU A 213 6.98 4.79 0.80
CA GLU A 213 6.20 3.92 1.68
C GLU A 213 5.61 2.72 0.93
N VAL A 214 5.06 2.94 -0.28
CA VAL A 214 4.41 1.87 -1.05
C VAL A 214 5.37 0.71 -1.33
N PRO A 215 6.50 0.87 -2.04
CA PRO A 215 7.40 -0.24 -2.29
C PRO A 215 8.09 -0.78 -1.03
N ILE A 216 8.48 0.07 -0.08
CA ILE A 216 9.24 -0.34 1.10
C ILE A 216 8.35 -1.15 2.07
N THR A 217 7.12 -0.73 2.32
CA THR A 217 6.19 -1.49 3.18
C THR A 217 5.82 -2.83 2.55
N ASN A 218 5.65 -2.87 1.22
CA ASN A 218 5.30 -4.10 0.50
C ASN A 218 6.43 -5.15 0.44
N ILE A 219 7.65 -4.85 0.88
CA ILE A 219 8.69 -5.87 1.12
C ILE A 219 8.16 -6.97 2.07
N TYR A 220 7.31 -6.58 3.01
CA TYR A 220 6.78 -7.47 4.06
C TYR A 220 5.35 -7.94 3.80
N ARG A 221 4.78 -7.63 2.63
CA ARG A 221 3.45 -8.16 2.25
C ARG A 221 3.53 -9.69 2.10
N ASP A 222 2.55 -10.39 2.69
CA ASP A 222 2.46 -11.86 2.70
C ASP A 222 3.65 -12.57 3.36
N VAL A 223 4.39 -11.86 4.24
CA VAL A 223 5.51 -12.40 5.01
C VAL A 223 5.12 -12.53 6.47
N ILE A 224 5.41 -13.67 7.07
CA ILE A 224 5.29 -13.89 8.53
C ILE A 224 6.64 -13.56 9.17
N LEU A 225 6.67 -12.45 9.91
CA LEU A 225 7.86 -12.01 10.65
C LEU A 225 7.92 -12.66 12.03
N LYS A 226 9.13 -12.88 12.54
CA LYS A 226 9.33 -13.30 13.93
C LYS A 226 9.25 -12.08 14.84
N ALA A 227 8.69 -12.25 16.04
CA ALA A 227 8.60 -11.16 17.02
C ALA A 227 9.98 -10.59 17.41
N ASP A 228 11.00 -11.45 17.45
CA ASP A 228 12.37 -11.07 17.80
C ASP A 228 13.06 -10.22 16.71
N ASP A 229 12.54 -10.21 15.49
CA ASP A 229 13.08 -9.39 14.39
C ASP A 229 12.56 -7.93 14.45
N LEU A 230 11.60 -7.64 15.32
CA LEU A 230 10.96 -6.32 15.44
C LEU A 230 11.66 -5.43 16.48
N PRO A 231 11.76 -4.13 16.27
CA PRO A 231 11.25 -3.40 15.10
C PRO A 231 12.18 -3.51 13.89
N ILE A 232 11.64 -3.66 12.70
CA ILE A 232 12.38 -3.52 11.44
C ILE A 232 12.31 -2.06 11.02
N LYS A 233 13.43 -1.46 10.68
CA LYS A 233 13.53 -0.04 10.33
C LYS A 233 14.14 0.12 8.95
N ASN A 234 13.39 0.66 8.00
CA ASN A 234 13.82 0.88 6.63
C ASN A 234 13.66 2.34 6.24
N CYS A 235 14.55 2.85 5.40
CA CYS A 235 14.42 4.17 4.79
C CYS A 235 14.71 4.11 3.29
N GLY A 236 14.27 5.13 2.56
CA GLY A 236 14.61 5.25 1.16
C GLY A 236 14.24 6.60 0.59
N TYR A 237 15.02 7.02 -0.41
CA TYR A 237 14.73 8.20 -1.21
C TYR A 237 14.07 7.79 -2.52
N THR A 238 13.00 8.50 -2.89
CA THR A 238 12.39 8.41 -4.21
C THR A 238 11.84 9.75 -4.69
N PRO A 239 11.87 10.03 -6.00
CA PRO A 239 10.88 10.90 -6.61
C PRO A 239 9.49 10.32 -6.35
N CYS A 240 8.52 11.20 -6.07
CA CYS A 240 7.14 10.84 -5.80
C CYS A 240 6.22 11.55 -6.79
N PHE A 241 5.11 10.89 -7.17
CA PHE A 241 4.23 11.37 -8.22
C PHE A 241 2.78 11.40 -7.71
N ARG A 242 2.15 12.58 -7.75
CA ARG A 242 0.75 12.77 -7.37
C ARG A 242 0.03 13.62 -8.40
N ARG A 243 -1.18 13.22 -8.78
CA ARG A 243 -1.97 14.01 -9.73
C ARG A 243 -2.50 15.30 -9.15
N GLU A 244 -2.50 15.44 -7.81
CA GLU A 244 -3.01 16.59 -7.07
C GLU A 244 -4.41 17.01 -7.57
N ALA A 245 -5.26 16.01 -7.86
CA ALA A 245 -6.59 16.20 -8.39
C ALA A 245 -7.42 17.09 -7.45
N GLY A 246 -8.05 18.13 -8.01
CA GLY A 246 -8.84 19.09 -7.23
C GLY A 246 -8.04 20.23 -6.59
N SER A 247 -6.70 20.27 -6.73
CA SER A 247 -5.89 21.36 -6.21
C SER A 247 -5.84 22.53 -7.18
N TYR A 248 -6.12 23.76 -6.71
CA TYR A 248 -6.09 24.97 -7.53
C TYR A 248 -5.83 26.24 -6.70
N GLY A 249 -5.56 27.35 -7.38
CA GLY A 249 -5.40 28.66 -6.75
C GLY A 249 -4.08 28.84 -5.98
N LYS A 250 -4.15 29.32 -4.73
CA LYS A 250 -2.97 29.61 -3.91
C LYS A 250 -2.19 28.35 -3.53
N ASP A 251 -2.86 27.21 -3.45
CA ASP A 251 -2.27 25.95 -2.99
C ASP A 251 -1.28 25.36 -4.00
N VAL A 252 -1.39 25.70 -5.28
CA VAL A 252 -0.49 25.23 -6.35
C VAL A 252 0.66 26.21 -6.65
N ARG A 253 0.82 27.28 -5.87
CA ARG A 253 1.89 28.26 -6.10
C ARG A 253 3.21 27.80 -5.48
N GLY A 254 4.29 27.92 -6.28
CA GLY A 254 5.64 27.56 -5.84
C GLY A 254 5.81 26.05 -5.61
N LEU A 255 6.26 25.67 -4.40
CA LEU A 255 6.51 24.28 -4.00
C LEU A 255 5.40 23.68 -3.11
N ASN A 256 4.27 24.37 -2.93
CA ASN A 256 3.25 23.91 -2.00
C ASN A 256 2.57 22.61 -2.43
N ARG A 257 2.26 22.46 -3.73
CA ARG A 257 1.65 21.27 -4.34
C ARG A 257 2.32 20.98 -5.66
N LEU A 258 2.94 19.83 -5.78
CA LEU A 258 3.70 19.41 -6.94
C LEU A 258 3.22 18.05 -7.44
N HIS A 259 3.19 17.87 -8.75
CA HIS A 259 2.94 16.59 -9.41
C HIS A 259 4.13 15.64 -9.28
N GLN A 260 5.33 16.20 -9.18
CA GLN A 260 6.56 15.46 -8.90
C GLN A 260 7.36 16.20 -7.82
N PHE A 261 7.80 15.48 -6.80
CA PHE A 261 8.63 15.99 -5.70
C PHE A 261 9.52 14.88 -5.15
N ASP A 262 10.55 15.25 -4.40
CA ASP A 262 11.49 14.31 -3.77
C ASP A 262 11.10 14.07 -2.32
N LYS A 263 11.21 12.82 -1.86
CA LYS A 263 10.87 12.41 -0.49
C LYS A 263 11.88 11.38 0.03
N VAL A 264 12.39 11.62 1.21
CA VAL A 264 13.06 10.60 2.00
C VAL A 264 12.02 10.06 3.00
N GLU A 265 11.77 8.78 2.94
CA GLU A 265 10.77 8.08 3.75
C GLU A 265 11.44 7.18 4.77
N ILE A 266 10.87 7.09 5.95
CA ILE A 266 11.21 6.08 6.95
C ILE A 266 10.00 5.19 7.18
N VAL A 267 10.21 3.86 7.20
CA VAL A 267 9.18 2.86 7.47
C VAL A 267 9.64 1.99 8.62
N GLN A 268 8.78 1.82 9.61
CA GLN A 268 9.06 0.97 10.74
C GLN A 268 7.96 -0.08 10.89
N ILE A 269 8.35 -1.36 10.90
CA ILE A 269 7.46 -2.47 11.24
C ILE A 269 7.69 -2.78 12.71
N ALA A 270 6.71 -2.45 13.55
CA ALA A 270 6.80 -2.57 15.00
C ALA A 270 5.81 -3.61 15.54
N HIS A 271 6.07 -4.10 16.75
CA HIS A 271 5.07 -4.88 17.48
C HIS A 271 3.85 -4.00 17.74
N PRO A 272 2.59 -4.51 17.57
CA PRO A 272 1.38 -3.71 17.72
C PRO A 272 1.29 -2.92 19.03
N GLU A 273 1.74 -3.52 20.14
CA GLU A 273 1.75 -2.87 21.48
C GLU A 273 2.73 -1.70 21.58
N LYS A 274 3.71 -1.60 20.65
CA LYS A 274 4.77 -0.58 20.63
C LYS A 274 4.67 0.38 19.44
N SER A 275 3.58 0.30 18.68
CA SER A 275 3.44 1.09 17.44
C SER A 275 3.20 2.60 17.70
N TYR A 276 2.86 2.96 18.93
CA TYR A 276 2.63 4.35 19.36
C TYR A 276 3.82 4.97 20.11
N GLU A 277 4.86 4.18 20.45
CA GLU A 277 6.09 4.67 21.05
C GLU A 277 7.00 5.32 19.98
#